data_9da40ffbc120d3e51731289fec569cc6
#
_entry.id   9da40ffbc120d3e51731289fec569cc6
#
_cell.length_a   1.000
_cell.length_b   1.000
_cell.length_c   1.000
_cell.angle_alpha   90.00
_cell.angle_beta   90.00
_cell.angle_gamma   90.00
#
_symmetry.space_group_name_H-M   'P 1'
#
loop_
_entity.id
_entity.type
_entity.pdbx_description
1 polymer ?
#
loop_
_entity_poly.entity_id
_entity_poly.type
_entity_poly.pdbx_seq_one_letter_code
_entity_poly.pdbx_strand_id
1 'polypeptide(L)'
;MNLINDVIKIEEFFFSNICEIAYDYENAIKKIAVLKAKGQVIVGGDVIKYDGQAAEYTYDNWSFNSEEYTYDLNEYSAKKAIDYIEKYHNIDKGCFYTIYTSGML
;
A
#
# COMPACT_ATOMS: atom_id res chain seq x y z
N MET A 1 18.26 0.96 -26.71
CA MET A 1 17.23 0.60 -25.75
C MET A 1 16.89 1.81 -24.89
N ASN A 2 15.67 2.08 -24.77
CA ASN A 2 15.23 3.27 -24.07
C ASN A 2 14.44 2.90 -22.82
N LEU A 3 15.07 3.05 -21.67
CA LEU A 3 14.45 2.70 -20.39
C LEU A 3 13.54 3.79 -19.85
N ILE A 4 13.57 4.96 -20.45
CA ILE A 4 12.78 6.09 -19.98
C ILE A 4 11.29 5.79 -20.07
N ASN A 5 10.92 4.93 -20.99
CA ASN A 5 9.52 4.62 -21.21
C ASN A 5 8.95 3.59 -20.23
N ASP A 6 9.83 3.04 -19.38
CA ASP A 6 9.39 2.05 -18.39
C ASP A 6 8.94 2.75 -17.10
N VAL A 7 8.16 3.78 -17.27
CA VAL A 7 7.59 4.49 -16.12
C VAL A 7 6.39 3.69 -15.61
N ILE A 8 6.45 3.31 -14.34
CA ILE A 8 5.34 2.63 -13.69
C ILE A 8 4.25 3.66 -13.44
N LYS A 9 3.09 3.42 -14.03
CA LYS A 9 1.91 4.25 -13.79
C LYS A 9 1.17 3.71 -12.60
N ILE A 10 0.98 4.56 -11.61
CA ILE A 10 0.25 4.21 -10.39
C ILE A 10 -0.91 5.19 -10.26
N GLU A 11 -2.11 4.66 -10.21
CA GLU A 11 -3.30 5.47 -9.97
C GLU A 11 -3.55 5.57 -8.49
N GLU A 12 -3.76 6.80 -8.04
CA GLU A 12 -4.13 7.09 -6.66
C GLU A 12 -5.58 7.50 -6.63
N PHE A 13 -6.30 7.07 -5.60
CA PHE A 13 -7.69 7.42 -5.41
C PHE A 13 -7.81 8.25 -4.13
N PHE A 14 -8.27 9.49 -4.28
CA PHE A 14 -8.48 10.34 -3.12
C PHE A 14 -9.94 10.25 -2.69
N PHE A 15 -10.16 9.79 -1.46
CA PHE A 15 -11.50 9.68 -0.89
C PHE A 15 -11.72 10.86 0.05
N SER A 16 -12.43 11.88 -0.45
CA SER A 16 -12.56 13.16 0.27
C SER A 16 -13.31 13.02 1.59
N ASN A 17 -14.26 12.09 1.69
CA ASN A 17 -15.05 11.95 2.91
C ASN A 17 -14.23 11.41 4.10
N ILE A 18 -13.10 10.75 3.81
CA ILE A 18 -12.19 10.29 4.87
C ILE A 18 -10.80 10.93 4.75
N CYS A 19 -10.63 11.84 3.79
CA CYS A 19 -9.35 12.53 3.57
C CYS A 19 -8.15 11.58 3.40
N GLU A 20 -8.32 10.53 2.60
CA GLU A 20 -7.27 9.53 2.41
C GLU A 20 -6.99 9.30 0.94
N ILE A 21 -5.70 9.09 0.65
CA ILE A 21 -5.26 8.56 -0.63
C ILE A 21 -5.12 7.06 -0.45
N ALA A 22 -5.72 6.30 -1.36
CA ALA A 22 -5.68 4.84 -1.32
C ALA A 22 -5.45 4.29 -2.71
N TYR A 23 -5.16 3.01 -2.79
CA TYR A 23 -4.82 2.31 -4.03
C TYR A 23 -5.67 1.06 -4.13
N ASP A 24 -6.17 0.76 -5.33
CA ASP A 24 -6.77 -0.54 -5.55
C ASP A 24 -5.67 -1.61 -5.50
N TYR A 25 -6.05 -2.88 -5.63
CA TYR A 25 -5.10 -3.98 -5.49
C TYR A 25 -3.88 -3.83 -6.40
N GLU A 26 -4.12 -3.66 -7.71
CA GLU A 26 -3.02 -3.59 -8.67
C GLU A 26 -2.09 -2.40 -8.41
N ASN A 27 -2.67 -1.25 -8.14
CA ASN A 27 -1.89 -0.04 -7.90
C ASN A 27 -1.19 -0.07 -6.55
N ALA A 28 -1.79 -0.72 -5.55
CA ALA A 28 -1.13 -0.91 -4.25
C ALA A 28 0.15 -1.74 -4.41
N ILE A 29 0.08 -2.84 -5.16
CA ILE A 29 1.25 -3.68 -5.39
C ILE A 29 2.34 -2.91 -6.12
N LYS A 30 1.97 -2.12 -7.14
CA LYS A 30 2.93 -1.28 -7.86
C LYS A 30 3.57 -0.23 -6.95
N LYS A 31 2.76 0.41 -6.10
CA LYS A 31 3.25 1.44 -5.18
C LYS A 31 4.24 0.85 -4.18
N ILE A 32 3.94 -0.33 -3.65
CA ILE A 32 4.83 -1.00 -2.72
C ILE A 32 6.17 -1.30 -3.38
N ALA A 33 6.17 -1.77 -4.64
CA ALA A 33 7.40 -2.04 -5.36
C ALA A 33 8.26 -0.79 -5.54
N VAL A 34 7.63 0.34 -5.86
CA VAL A 34 8.32 1.61 -6.02
C VAL A 34 8.92 2.08 -4.69
N LEU A 35 8.15 1.99 -3.61
CA LEU A 35 8.62 2.40 -2.28
C LEU A 35 9.79 1.53 -1.82
N LYS A 36 9.69 0.23 -2.04
CA LYS A 36 10.78 -0.71 -1.73
C LYS A 36 12.06 -0.32 -2.48
N ALA A 37 11.93 -0.06 -3.78
CA ALA A 37 13.09 0.31 -4.61
C ALA A 37 13.73 1.62 -4.16
N LYS A 38 12.96 2.51 -3.55
CA LYS A 38 13.46 3.78 -3.01
C LYS A 38 14.00 3.64 -1.59
N GLY A 39 14.04 2.44 -1.03
CA GLY A 39 14.51 2.22 0.32
C GLY A 39 13.55 2.66 1.41
N GLN A 40 12.29 2.91 1.05
CA GLN A 40 11.28 3.32 2.02
C GLN A 40 10.79 2.13 2.84
N VAL A 41 10.51 2.38 4.11
CA VAL A 41 9.94 1.37 5.00
C VAL A 41 8.43 1.60 5.09
N ILE A 42 7.65 0.57 4.78
CA ILE A 42 6.20 0.64 4.85
C ILE A 42 5.77 0.23 6.25
N VAL A 43 5.23 1.18 7.01
CA VAL A 43 4.89 0.92 8.42
C VAL A 43 3.51 0.31 8.59
N GLY A 44 2.68 0.36 7.56
CA GLY A 44 1.36 -0.25 7.61
C GLY A 44 0.38 0.39 6.65
N GLY A 45 -0.87 0.01 6.80
CA GLY A 45 -1.95 0.58 6.01
C GLY A 45 -3.31 0.11 6.49
N ASP A 46 -4.33 0.74 5.94
CA ASP A 46 -5.73 0.44 6.24
C ASP A 46 -6.43 -0.13 5.01
N VAL A 47 -7.45 -0.93 5.26
CA VAL A 47 -8.31 -1.43 4.19
C VAL A 47 -9.59 -0.60 4.14
N ILE A 48 -9.92 -0.13 2.95
CA ILE A 48 -11.04 0.78 2.70
C ILE A 48 -11.99 0.15 1.70
N LYS A 49 -13.28 0.27 1.95
CA LYS A 49 -14.33 -0.07 1.00
C LYS A 49 -14.94 1.19 0.42
N TYR A 50 -15.28 1.14 -0.85
CA TYR A 50 -15.91 2.25 -1.55
C TYR A 50 -17.13 1.73 -2.31
N ASP A 51 -18.28 2.34 -2.03
CA ASP A 51 -19.55 1.93 -2.64
C ASP A 51 -19.94 2.74 -3.89
N GLY A 52 -19.03 3.59 -4.36
CA GLY A 52 -19.28 4.48 -5.49
C GLY A 52 -19.68 5.89 -5.05
N GLN A 53 -19.97 6.10 -3.77
CA GLN A 53 -20.33 7.42 -3.24
C GLN A 53 -19.46 7.82 -2.08
N ALA A 54 -19.20 6.91 -1.14
CA ALA A 54 -18.42 7.20 0.05
C ALA A 54 -17.49 6.04 0.36
N ALA A 55 -16.32 6.37 0.90
CA ALA A 55 -15.37 5.39 1.38
C ALA A 55 -15.56 5.17 2.88
N GLU A 56 -15.31 3.95 3.31
CA GLU A 56 -15.42 3.56 4.72
C GLU A 56 -14.22 2.72 5.11
N TYR A 57 -13.71 2.96 6.31
CA TYR A 57 -12.71 2.07 6.89
C TYR A 57 -13.37 0.75 7.27
N THR A 58 -12.73 -0.36 6.88
CA THR A 58 -13.19 -1.68 7.30
C THR A 58 -12.75 -1.98 8.73
N TYR A 59 -11.81 -1.19 9.25
CA TYR A 59 -11.08 -1.38 10.49
C TYR A 59 -10.09 -2.55 10.46
N ASP A 60 -9.94 -3.19 9.30
CA ASP A 60 -8.85 -4.12 9.08
C ASP A 60 -7.62 -3.34 8.63
N ASN A 61 -6.48 -3.72 9.13
CA ASN A 61 -5.22 -3.02 8.84
C ASN A 61 -4.06 -3.96 9.10
N TRP A 62 -2.88 -3.52 8.69
CA TRP A 62 -1.64 -4.20 9.05
C TRP A 62 -0.64 -3.17 9.54
N SER A 63 0.33 -3.66 10.30
CA SER A 63 1.44 -2.84 10.74
C SER A 63 2.73 -3.64 10.66
N PHE A 64 3.84 -2.93 10.48
CA PHE A 64 5.17 -3.53 10.44
C PHE A 64 5.97 -3.06 11.63
N ASN A 65 6.44 -4.00 12.44
CA ASN A 65 7.27 -3.68 13.59
C ASN A 65 8.74 -3.73 13.21
N SER A 66 9.34 -2.56 12.97
CA SER A 66 10.74 -2.47 12.57
C SER A 66 11.71 -2.96 13.65
N GLU A 67 11.27 -3.00 14.90
CA GLU A 67 12.13 -3.48 16.02
C GLU A 67 12.43 -4.97 15.93
N GLU A 68 11.64 -5.73 15.18
CA GLU A 68 11.86 -7.15 14.98
C GLU A 68 12.99 -7.44 13.99
N TYR A 69 13.50 -6.42 13.30
CA TYR A 69 14.47 -6.58 12.23
C TYR A 69 15.65 -5.65 12.44
N THR A 70 16.84 -6.12 12.05
CA THR A 70 18.06 -5.32 12.16
C THR A 70 18.59 -4.82 10.81
N TYR A 71 18.05 -5.34 9.70
CA TYR A 71 18.49 -4.97 8.36
C TYR A 71 17.36 -5.22 7.36
N ASP A 72 17.51 -4.68 6.16
CA ASP A 72 16.56 -4.86 5.04
C ASP A 72 15.12 -4.54 5.41
N LEU A 73 14.91 -3.47 6.19
CA LEU A 73 13.58 -3.08 6.66
C LEU A 73 12.64 -2.80 5.49
N ASN A 74 13.15 -2.16 4.43
CA ASN A 74 12.34 -1.87 3.26
C ASN A 74 11.85 -3.16 2.58
N GLU A 75 12.70 -4.18 2.49
CA GLU A 75 12.32 -5.46 1.89
C GLU A 75 11.30 -6.19 2.73
N TYR A 76 11.57 -6.34 4.04
CA TYR A 76 10.66 -7.07 4.92
C TYR A 76 9.32 -6.36 5.08
N SER A 77 9.32 -5.04 5.15
CA SER A 77 8.07 -4.28 5.26
C SER A 77 7.25 -4.38 3.98
N ALA A 78 7.91 -4.35 2.82
CA ALA A 78 7.22 -4.51 1.54
C ALA A 78 6.61 -5.91 1.42
N LYS A 79 7.37 -6.94 1.82
CA LYS A 79 6.87 -8.31 1.79
C LYS A 79 5.64 -8.48 2.68
N LYS A 80 5.67 -7.93 3.87
CA LYS A 80 4.53 -8.00 4.78
C LYS A 80 3.30 -7.32 4.19
N ALA A 81 3.49 -6.14 3.61
CA ALA A 81 2.39 -5.40 2.98
C ALA A 81 1.79 -6.19 1.82
N ILE A 82 2.62 -6.73 0.94
CA ILE A 82 2.16 -7.51 -0.20
C ILE A 82 1.41 -8.76 0.27
N ASP A 83 1.98 -9.49 1.21
CA ASP A 83 1.35 -10.71 1.73
C ASP A 83 -0.03 -10.40 2.32
N TYR A 84 -0.14 -9.31 3.08
CA TYR A 84 -1.41 -8.90 3.67
C TYR A 84 -2.43 -8.53 2.60
N ILE A 85 -2.03 -7.68 1.67
CA ILE A 85 -2.93 -7.18 0.62
C ILE A 85 -3.38 -8.32 -0.29
N GLU A 86 -2.50 -9.26 -0.64
CA GLU A 86 -2.88 -10.41 -1.47
C GLU A 86 -3.87 -11.31 -0.76
N LYS A 87 -3.66 -11.58 0.52
CA LYS A 87 -4.61 -12.38 1.30
C LYS A 87 -5.95 -11.69 1.39
N TYR A 88 -5.94 -10.38 1.65
CA TYR A 88 -7.19 -9.64 1.77
C TYR A 88 -7.94 -9.62 0.44
N HIS A 89 -7.24 -9.40 -0.65
CA HIS A 89 -7.82 -9.38 -1.99
C HIS A 89 -8.50 -10.71 -2.33
N ASN A 90 -7.93 -11.83 -1.88
CA ASN A 90 -8.54 -13.13 -2.10
C ASN A 90 -9.81 -13.35 -1.27
N ILE A 91 -9.94 -12.66 -0.16
CA ILE A 91 -11.12 -12.75 0.71
C ILE A 91 -12.21 -11.79 0.23
N ASP A 92 -11.84 -10.57 -0.10
CA ASP A 92 -12.79 -9.51 -0.44
C ASP A 92 -12.20 -8.63 -1.53
N LYS A 93 -12.56 -8.90 -2.77
CA LYS A 93 -12.06 -8.16 -3.93
C LYS A 93 -12.74 -6.79 -4.00
N GLY A 94 -12.06 -5.84 -4.60
CA GLY A 94 -12.59 -4.50 -4.78
C GLY A 94 -12.32 -3.54 -3.64
N CYS A 95 -11.48 -3.92 -2.70
CA CYS A 95 -11.05 -3.03 -1.63
C CYS A 95 -9.92 -2.11 -2.09
N PHE A 96 -9.73 -1.04 -1.34
CA PHE A 96 -8.62 -0.10 -1.53
C PHE A 96 -7.73 -0.14 -0.28
N TYR A 97 -6.48 0.25 -0.45
CA TYR A 97 -5.49 0.14 0.62
C TYR A 97 -4.73 1.45 0.75
N THR A 98 -4.64 1.97 1.96
CA THR A 98 -3.70 3.05 2.24
C THR A 98 -2.33 2.45 2.50
N ILE A 99 -1.28 3.23 2.25
CA ILE A 99 0.09 2.76 2.47
C ILE A 99 0.85 3.88 3.16
N TYR A 100 1.30 3.62 4.37
CA TYR A 100 2.01 4.59 5.19
C TYR A 100 3.49 4.22 5.29
N THR A 101 4.36 5.21 5.19
CA THR A 101 5.80 5.00 5.25
C THR A 101 6.44 5.80 6.36
N SER A 102 7.53 5.29 6.91
CA SER A 102 8.31 6.00 7.92
C SER A 102 9.18 7.10 7.30
N GLY A 103 9.46 7.01 6.02
CA GLY A 103 10.28 8.01 5.34
C GLY A 103 9.62 9.37 5.20
N MET A 104 8.35 9.47 5.59
CA MET A 104 7.60 10.72 5.55
C MET A 104 7.76 11.53 6.83
N LEU A 105 8.46 10.99 7.78
CA LEU A 105 8.71 11.66 9.06
C LEU A 105 9.85 12.67 8.95
#